data_6102e99f51d00eb836817ee2466573e4
#
_entry.id   6102e99f51d00eb836817ee2466573e4
#
_cell.length_a   1.000
_cell.length_b   1.000
_cell.length_c   1.000
_cell.angle_alpha   90.00
_cell.angle_beta   90.00
_cell.angle_gamma   90.00
#
_symmetry.space_group_name_H-M   'P 1'
#
loop_
_entity.id
_entity.type
_entity.pdbx_description
1 polymer ?
#
loop_
_entity_poly.entity_id
_entity_poly.type
_entity_poly.pdbx_seq_one_letter_code
_entity_poly.pdbx_strand_id
1 'polypeptide(L)'
;VSKVGRYTSEGAGNVGTELTPGHNIPTVVPDIAPNLQLDWSIDLWKQLNSSKRAAVERYLATAEGQRILKSQLVADIAENYYALVALDNKLNITLKYIELQKKAVQIARIQKEADADTQLAVEKFEAELAKASANEYQLRQSITETENSLNLLLGRFPTPIERNKDAINHQSLPTLQAIPARLLLQRPDILRAEHELQAAKWDVEAARRAFLPSLNLSATLGLD
;
A
#
# COMPACT_ATOMS: atom_id res chain seq x y z
N VAL A 1 16.08 38.26 11.10
CA VAL A 1 16.76 37.44 12.14
C VAL A 1 17.55 38.41 12.99
N SER A 2 17.12 38.67 14.24
CA SER A 2 17.85 39.54 15.17
C SER A 2 19.06 38.79 15.73
N LYS A 3 20.26 39.31 15.52
CA LYS A 3 21.47 38.83 16.19
C LYS A 3 21.65 39.63 17.48
N VAL A 4 21.66 38.93 18.61
CA VAL A 4 22.05 39.51 19.90
C VAL A 4 23.56 39.27 20.08
N GLY A 5 24.36 40.31 19.91
CA GLY A 5 25.80 40.25 20.17
C GLY A 5 26.09 40.57 21.63
N ARG A 6 27.00 39.82 22.28
CA ARG A 6 27.59 40.17 23.56
C ARG A 6 28.98 40.79 23.31
N TYR A 7 29.15 42.02 23.69
CA TYR A 7 30.49 42.63 23.73
C TYR A 7 31.04 42.52 25.14
N THR A 8 32.21 41.90 25.29
CA THR A 8 32.95 41.91 26.56
C THR A 8 33.84 43.13 26.61
N SER A 9 34.12 43.64 27.81
CA SER A 9 34.89 44.85 28.03
C SER A 9 36.30 44.88 27.40
N GLU A 10 36.80 43.75 26.97
CA GLU A 10 38.10 43.64 26.25
C GLU A 10 38.00 44.04 24.76
N GLY A 11 36.78 44.02 24.15
CA GLY A 11 36.57 44.45 22.77
C GLY A 11 36.34 45.95 22.57
N ALA A 12 36.11 46.68 23.64
CA ALA A 12 35.83 48.13 23.62
C ALA A 12 37.07 49.02 23.45
N GLY A 13 38.26 48.43 23.26
CA GLY A 13 39.55 49.15 23.22
C GLY A 13 39.78 50.04 21.99
N ASN A 14 38.84 50.19 21.06
CA ASN A 14 39.04 50.97 19.83
C ASN A 14 37.98 52.06 19.57
N VAL A 15 37.11 52.31 20.50
CA VAL A 15 36.26 53.50 20.41
C VAL A 15 36.93 54.60 21.22
N GLY A 16 37.71 55.44 20.53
CA GLY A 16 38.41 56.59 21.12
C GLY A 16 37.42 57.63 21.64
N THR A 17 36.87 57.40 22.82
CA THR A 17 36.15 58.36 23.59
C THR A 17 36.72 58.36 24.98
N GLU A 18 37.27 59.55 25.44
CA GLU A 18 37.66 59.78 26.82
C GLU A 18 36.47 59.41 27.72
N LEU A 19 36.62 58.30 28.43
CA LEU A 19 35.65 57.87 29.42
C LEU A 19 35.69 58.78 30.59
N THR A 20 34.70 59.63 30.79
CA THR A 20 34.49 60.39 32.00
C THR A 20 34.43 59.45 33.20
N PRO A 21 35.25 59.68 34.27
CA PRO A 21 35.24 58.82 35.45
C PRO A 21 33.86 58.81 36.10
N GLY A 22 33.21 57.60 36.12
CA GLY A 22 31.91 57.41 36.79
C GLY A 22 30.79 56.86 35.94
N HIS A 23 31.00 56.60 34.65
CA HIS A 23 30.01 55.91 33.83
C HIS A 23 30.26 54.42 33.79
N ASN A 24 29.40 53.63 34.43
CA ASN A 24 29.38 52.15 34.26
C ASN A 24 28.82 51.83 32.90
N ILE A 25 29.67 51.36 31.98
CA ILE A 25 29.21 50.81 30.70
C ILE A 25 28.49 49.48 31.00
N PRO A 26 27.21 49.29 30.55
CA PRO A 26 26.52 48.04 30.77
C PRO A 26 27.27 46.89 30.06
N THR A 27 27.53 45.80 30.77
CA THR A 27 28.27 44.64 30.29
C THR A 27 27.59 43.92 29.11
N VAL A 28 26.35 44.26 28.84
CA VAL A 28 25.55 43.73 27.75
C VAL A 28 24.80 44.86 27.07
N VAL A 29 25.22 45.22 25.88
CA VAL A 29 24.48 46.14 25.01
C VAL A 29 23.67 45.29 24.03
N PRO A 30 22.32 45.35 24.05
CA PRO A 30 21.53 44.66 23.04
C PRO A 30 21.71 45.36 21.70
N ASP A 31 22.27 44.65 20.75
CA ASP A 31 22.33 45.09 19.35
C ASP A 31 21.11 44.51 18.62
N ILE A 32 20.17 45.34 18.27
CA ILE A 32 18.96 44.98 17.55
C ILE A 32 19.06 45.56 16.14
N ALA A 33 19.59 44.81 15.19
CA ALA A 33 19.66 45.19 13.79
C ALA A 33 18.54 44.49 12.99
N PRO A 34 17.35 45.10 12.86
CA PRO A 34 16.30 44.53 12.00
C PRO A 34 16.73 44.61 10.55
N ASN A 35 16.84 43.44 9.89
CA ASN A 35 17.11 43.38 8.47
C ASN A 35 16.01 42.65 7.72
N LEU A 36 15.65 43.16 6.56
CA LEU A 36 14.77 42.51 5.60
C LEU A 36 15.63 42.08 4.39
N GLN A 37 15.74 40.77 4.17
CA GLN A 37 16.45 40.21 3.03
C GLN A 37 15.46 39.65 2.04
N LEU A 38 15.58 40.08 0.79
CA LEU A 38 14.76 39.63 -0.33
C LEU A 38 15.68 38.93 -1.34
N ASP A 39 15.50 37.62 -1.51
CA ASP A 39 16.25 36.85 -2.49
C ASP A 39 15.29 36.38 -3.59
N TRP A 40 15.58 36.72 -4.81
CA TRP A 40 14.79 36.31 -5.97
C TRP A 40 15.66 35.63 -7.01
N SER A 41 15.41 34.32 -7.26
CA SER A 41 16.05 33.61 -8.37
C SER A 41 15.17 33.62 -9.62
N ILE A 42 15.72 34.16 -10.72
CA ILE A 42 15.02 34.28 -12.00
C ILE A 42 15.27 33.02 -12.81
N ASP A 43 14.21 32.25 -13.13
CA ASP A 43 14.28 31.01 -13.91
C ASP A 43 14.35 31.29 -15.42
N LEU A 44 15.45 31.92 -15.88
CA LEU A 44 15.66 32.27 -17.27
C LEU A 44 15.63 31.06 -18.21
N TRP A 45 16.19 29.96 -17.76
CA TRP A 45 16.37 28.75 -18.58
C TRP A 45 15.25 27.73 -18.34
N LYS A 46 14.24 28.08 -17.55
CA LYS A 46 13.12 27.19 -17.20
C LYS A 46 13.56 25.89 -16.52
N GLN A 47 14.63 25.91 -15.74
CA GLN A 47 15.10 24.80 -14.93
C GLN A 47 14.07 24.41 -13.86
N LEU A 48 13.63 25.39 -13.08
CA LEU A 48 12.60 25.19 -12.02
C LEU A 48 11.27 24.79 -12.62
N ASN A 49 10.90 25.34 -13.78
CA ASN A 49 9.69 24.94 -14.49
C ASN A 49 9.75 23.47 -14.94
N SER A 50 10.91 22.97 -15.41
CA SER A 50 11.09 21.57 -15.76
C SER A 50 11.02 20.67 -14.54
N SER A 51 11.63 21.04 -13.42
CA SER A 51 11.52 20.32 -12.15
C SER A 51 10.06 20.28 -11.63
N LYS A 52 9.33 21.40 -11.77
CA LYS A 52 7.90 21.45 -11.46
C LYS A 52 7.10 20.46 -12.32
N ARG A 53 7.36 20.42 -13.63
CA ARG A 53 6.68 19.46 -14.53
C ARG A 53 7.00 18.02 -14.17
N ALA A 54 8.25 17.69 -13.84
CA ALA A 54 8.63 16.38 -13.35
C ALA A 54 7.86 16.00 -12.08
N ALA A 55 7.70 16.92 -11.14
CA ALA A 55 6.93 16.70 -9.92
C ALA A 55 5.44 16.48 -10.20
N VAL A 56 4.85 17.22 -11.17
CA VAL A 56 3.44 17.03 -11.57
C VAL A 56 3.25 15.65 -12.18
N GLU A 57 4.15 15.21 -13.06
CA GLU A 57 4.07 13.87 -13.65
C GLU A 57 4.17 12.76 -12.58
N ARG A 58 5.06 12.91 -11.58
CA ARG A 58 5.12 11.97 -10.44
C ARG A 58 3.84 11.96 -9.62
N TYR A 59 3.21 13.12 -9.43
CA TYR A 59 1.92 13.19 -8.76
C TYR A 59 0.84 12.42 -9.54
N LEU A 60 0.78 12.59 -10.87
CA LEU A 60 -0.15 11.83 -11.72
C LEU A 60 0.15 10.33 -11.68
N ALA A 61 1.42 9.92 -11.68
CA ALA A 61 1.82 8.52 -11.49
C ALA A 61 1.31 7.95 -10.16
N THR A 62 1.31 8.74 -9.09
CA THR A 62 0.76 8.33 -7.78
C THR A 62 -0.76 8.14 -7.85
N ALA A 63 -1.48 8.99 -8.58
CA ALA A 63 -2.92 8.86 -8.78
C ALA A 63 -3.28 7.56 -9.53
N GLU A 64 -2.48 7.18 -10.55
CA GLU A 64 -2.64 5.90 -11.24
C GLU A 64 -2.28 4.73 -10.31
N GLY A 65 -1.30 4.88 -9.42
CA GLY A 65 -0.99 3.91 -8.37
C GLY A 65 -2.19 3.60 -7.47
N GLN A 66 -2.99 4.60 -7.11
CA GLN A 66 -4.24 4.38 -6.37
C GLN A 66 -5.25 3.54 -7.17
N ARG A 67 -5.35 3.74 -8.48
CA ARG A 67 -6.23 2.94 -9.36
C ARG A 67 -5.78 1.48 -9.45
N ILE A 68 -4.47 1.24 -9.49
CA ILE A 68 -3.89 -0.11 -9.45
C ILE A 68 -4.32 -0.82 -8.17
N LEU A 69 -4.13 -0.18 -7.01
CA LEU A 69 -4.51 -0.77 -5.71
C LEU A 69 -6.01 -1.08 -5.63
N LYS A 70 -6.87 -0.19 -6.15
CA LYS A 70 -8.33 -0.46 -6.21
C LYS A 70 -8.64 -1.67 -7.09
N SER A 71 -8.01 -1.80 -8.25
CA SER A 71 -8.22 -2.94 -9.15
C SER A 71 -7.74 -4.24 -8.51
N GLN A 72 -6.59 -4.21 -7.84
CA GLN A 72 -6.06 -5.34 -7.11
C GLN A 72 -7.00 -5.77 -5.98
N LEU A 73 -7.48 -4.81 -5.17
CA LEU A 73 -8.43 -5.09 -4.10
C LEU A 73 -9.71 -5.77 -4.60
N VAL A 74 -10.26 -5.31 -5.73
CA VAL A 74 -11.43 -5.94 -6.34
C VAL A 74 -11.13 -7.36 -6.80
N ALA A 75 -9.96 -7.60 -7.37
CA ALA A 75 -9.52 -8.93 -7.78
C ALA A 75 -9.35 -9.86 -6.56
N ASP A 76 -8.70 -9.39 -5.50
CA ASP A 76 -8.48 -10.16 -4.28
C ASP A 76 -9.80 -10.52 -3.58
N ILE A 77 -10.76 -9.59 -3.55
CA ILE A 77 -12.12 -9.86 -3.02
C ILE A 77 -12.82 -10.92 -3.87
N ALA A 78 -12.76 -10.82 -5.19
CA ALA A 78 -13.39 -11.79 -6.08
C ALA A 78 -12.76 -13.18 -5.93
N GLU A 79 -11.43 -13.27 -5.89
CA GLU A 79 -10.71 -14.52 -5.68
C GLU A 79 -11.09 -15.20 -4.37
N ASN A 80 -11.05 -14.46 -3.25
CA ASN A 80 -11.44 -14.99 -1.94
C ASN A 80 -12.91 -15.41 -1.89
N TYR A 81 -13.82 -14.65 -2.56
CA TYR A 81 -15.23 -15.01 -2.62
C TYR A 81 -15.45 -16.34 -3.35
N TYR A 82 -14.83 -16.52 -4.51
CA TYR A 82 -14.94 -17.78 -5.25
C TYR A 82 -14.23 -18.95 -4.56
N ALA A 83 -13.12 -18.69 -3.88
CA ALA A 83 -12.48 -19.69 -3.01
C ALA A 83 -13.42 -20.14 -1.90
N LEU A 84 -14.14 -19.21 -1.26
CA LEU A 84 -15.13 -19.51 -0.23
C LEU A 84 -16.28 -20.37 -0.76
N VAL A 85 -16.83 -20.05 -1.94
CA VAL A 85 -17.88 -20.85 -2.58
C VAL A 85 -17.38 -22.26 -2.94
N ALA A 86 -16.12 -22.37 -3.39
CA ALA A 86 -15.50 -23.67 -3.67
C ALA A 86 -15.31 -24.51 -2.40
N LEU A 87 -14.91 -23.90 -1.28
CA LEU A 87 -14.79 -24.56 0.01
C LEU A 87 -16.14 -25.07 0.53
N ASP A 88 -17.22 -24.30 0.38
CA ASP A 88 -18.58 -24.74 0.73
C ASP A 88 -19.01 -25.97 -0.08
N ASN A 89 -18.75 -25.96 -1.37
CA ASN A 89 -19.05 -27.13 -2.23
C ASN A 89 -18.24 -28.36 -1.81
N LYS A 90 -16.95 -28.16 -1.50
CA LYS A 90 -16.09 -29.22 -1.00
C LYS A 90 -16.60 -29.77 0.34
N LEU A 91 -17.05 -28.90 1.23
CA LEU A 91 -17.68 -29.32 2.49
C LEU A 91 -18.94 -30.13 2.25
N ASN A 92 -19.85 -29.69 1.36
CA ASN A 92 -21.05 -30.43 1.02
C ASN A 92 -20.76 -31.82 0.45
N ILE A 93 -19.75 -31.96 -0.43
CA ILE A 93 -19.31 -33.24 -0.95
C ILE A 93 -18.74 -34.11 0.17
N THR A 94 -17.92 -33.54 1.06
CA THR A 94 -17.33 -34.27 2.19
C THR A 94 -18.41 -34.78 3.15
N LEU A 95 -19.44 -33.98 3.45
CA LEU A 95 -20.56 -34.40 4.28
C LEU A 95 -21.32 -35.59 3.68
N LYS A 96 -21.62 -35.55 2.37
CA LYS A 96 -22.22 -36.67 1.66
C LYS A 96 -21.33 -37.94 1.68
N TYR A 97 -20.02 -37.74 1.55
CA TYR A 97 -19.03 -38.80 1.63
C TYR A 97 -19.01 -39.46 3.00
N ILE A 98 -19.06 -38.65 4.09
CA ILE A 98 -19.16 -39.15 5.47
C ILE A 98 -20.43 -40.00 5.67
N GLU A 99 -21.58 -39.58 5.12
CA GLU A 99 -22.82 -40.37 5.18
C GLU A 99 -22.68 -41.71 4.46
N LEU A 100 -22.04 -41.73 3.28
CA LEU A 100 -21.77 -42.96 2.54
C LEU A 100 -20.82 -43.88 3.32
N GLN A 101 -19.76 -43.32 3.92
CA GLN A 101 -18.83 -44.11 4.74
C GLN A 101 -19.49 -44.70 5.99
N LYS A 102 -20.39 -43.96 6.64
CA LYS A 102 -21.17 -44.48 7.78
C LYS A 102 -21.99 -45.71 7.36
N LYS A 103 -22.64 -45.67 6.19
CA LYS A 103 -23.38 -46.82 5.65
C LYS A 103 -22.44 -47.97 5.29
N ALA A 104 -21.25 -47.71 4.72
CA ALA A 104 -20.26 -48.72 4.41
C ALA A 104 -19.75 -49.43 5.66
N VAL A 105 -19.49 -48.72 6.77
CA VAL A 105 -19.14 -49.29 8.07
C VAL A 105 -20.26 -50.21 8.56
N GLN A 106 -21.53 -49.78 8.47
CA GLN A 106 -22.67 -50.61 8.90
C GLN A 106 -22.77 -51.94 8.11
N ILE A 107 -22.61 -51.86 6.77
CA ILE A 107 -22.64 -53.02 5.90
C ILE A 107 -21.49 -53.98 6.23
N ALA A 108 -20.25 -53.44 6.39
CA ALA A 108 -19.09 -54.26 6.74
C ALA A 108 -19.25 -54.95 8.10
N ARG A 109 -19.89 -54.30 9.10
CA ARG A 109 -20.20 -54.94 10.39
C ARG A 109 -21.19 -56.07 10.24
N ILE A 110 -22.28 -55.90 9.47
CA ILE A 110 -23.29 -56.96 9.21
C ILE A 110 -22.65 -58.12 8.45
N GLN A 111 -21.81 -57.88 7.48
CA GLN A 111 -21.10 -58.90 6.69
C GLN A 111 -20.13 -59.71 7.60
N LYS A 112 -19.45 -59.04 8.51
CA LYS A 112 -18.61 -59.70 9.52
C LYS A 112 -19.42 -60.59 10.44
N GLU A 113 -20.58 -60.14 10.91
CA GLU A 113 -21.46 -60.94 11.80
C GLU A 113 -21.99 -62.18 11.06
N ALA A 114 -22.11 -62.12 9.74
CA ALA A 114 -22.52 -63.26 8.87
C ALA A 114 -21.33 -64.12 8.43
N ASP A 115 -20.12 -63.96 8.98
CA ASP A 115 -18.87 -64.61 8.56
C ASP A 115 -18.52 -64.42 7.08
N ALA A 116 -19.08 -63.37 6.43
CA ALA A 116 -18.86 -63.08 4.99
C ALA A 116 -17.70 -62.09 4.78
N ASP A 117 -17.17 -61.45 5.82
CA ASP A 117 -16.05 -60.49 5.75
C ASP A 117 -15.17 -60.50 7.02
N THR A 118 -14.02 -59.88 6.96
CA THR A 118 -12.99 -59.88 7.98
C THR A 118 -13.08 -58.66 8.90
N GLN A 119 -12.55 -58.78 10.13
CA GLN A 119 -12.39 -57.64 11.07
C GLN A 119 -11.59 -56.50 10.39
N LEU A 120 -10.58 -56.83 9.57
CA LEU A 120 -9.74 -55.84 8.88
C LEU A 120 -10.58 -54.96 7.94
N ALA A 121 -11.61 -55.49 7.29
CA ALA A 121 -12.49 -54.70 6.43
C ALA A 121 -13.26 -53.64 7.24
N VAL A 122 -13.79 -54.02 8.40
CA VAL A 122 -14.49 -53.07 9.31
C VAL A 122 -13.56 -51.96 9.74
N GLU A 123 -12.37 -52.30 10.26
CA GLU A 123 -11.40 -51.33 10.72
C GLU A 123 -10.92 -50.37 9.62
N LYS A 124 -10.79 -50.86 8.37
CA LYS A 124 -10.47 -50.03 7.20
C LYS A 124 -11.56 -48.97 6.95
N PHE A 125 -12.84 -49.36 6.92
CA PHE A 125 -13.95 -48.44 6.71
C PHE A 125 -14.09 -47.45 7.87
N GLU A 126 -13.85 -47.89 9.12
CA GLU A 126 -13.83 -47.00 10.28
C GLU A 126 -12.69 -45.95 10.22
N ALA A 127 -11.50 -46.37 9.80
CA ALA A 127 -10.37 -45.46 9.57
C ALA A 127 -10.66 -44.42 8.49
N GLU A 128 -11.27 -44.85 7.35
CA GLU A 128 -11.68 -43.91 6.30
C GLU A 128 -12.78 -42.94 6.76
N LEU A 129 -13.73 -43.39 7.58
CA LEU A 129 -14.74 -42.53 8.19
C LEU A 129 -14.11 -41.52 9.13
N ALA A 130 -13.18 -41.94 9.97
CA ALA A 130 -12.46 -41.02 10.89
C ALA A 130 -11.65 -39.95 10.12
N LYS A 131 -10.97 -40.36 9.04
CA LYS A 131 -10.24 -39.45 8.14
C LYS A 131 -11.16 -38.45 7.46
N ALA A 132 -12.30 -38.90 6.93
CA ALA A 132 -13.29 -38.02 6.31
C ALA A 132 -13.85 -37.00 7.34
N SER A 133 -14.12 -37.44 8.56
CA SER A 133 -14.59 -36.57 9.65
C SER A 133 -13.52 -35.53 10.07
N ALA A 134 -12.26 -35.94 10.14
CA ALA A 134 -11.16 -34.99 10.39
C ALA A 134 -11.05 -33.92 9.28
N ASN A 135 -11.19 -34.30 8.01
CA ASN A 135 -11.20 -33.37 6.88
C ASN A 135 -12.36 -32.38 6.93
N GLU A 136 -13.52 -32.76 7.45
CA GLU A 136 -14.66 -31.84 7.66
C GLU A 136 -14.24 -30.67 8.59
N TYR A 137 -13.61 -30.94 9.73
CA TYR A 137 -13.17 -29.89 10.65
C TYR A 137 -12.13 -28.95 10.01
N GLN A 138 -11.20 -29.52 9.24
CA GLN A 138 -10.21 -28.71 8.52
C GLN A 138 -10.87 -27.80 7.47
N LEU A 139 -11.88 -28.29 6.76
CA LEU A 139 -12.63 -27.47 5.79
C LEU A 139 -13.41 -26.35 6.48
N ARG A 140 -14.04 -26.62 7.62
CA ARG A 140 -14.75 -25.60 8.41
C ARG A 140 -13.80 -24.51 8.89
N GLN A 141 -12.60 -24.87 9.32
CA GLN A 141 -11.56 -23.92 9.69
C GLN A 141 -11.16 -23.05 8.50
N SER A 142 -10.88 -23.66 7.33
CA SER A 142 -10.50 -22.90 6.11
C SER A 142 -11.61 -21.97 5.64
N ILE A 143 -12.89 -22.34 5.79
CA ILE A 143 -14.03 -21.46 5.51
C ILE A 143 -13.99 -20.24 6.42
N THR A 144 -13.81 -20.44 7.73
CA THR A 144 -13.76 -19.33 8.70
C THR A 144 -12.57 -18.40 8.43
N GLU A 145 -11.41 -18.95 8.10
CA GLU A 145 -10.21 -18.18 7.75
C GLU A 145 -10.43 -17.33 6.50
N THR A 146 -11.05 -17.92 5.46
CA THR A 146 -11.35 -17.21 4.20
C THR A 146 -12.42 -16.13 4.42
N GLU A 147 -13.46 -16.38 5.23
CA GLU A 147 -14.45 -15.37 5.63
C GLU A 147 -13.79 -14.19 6.36
N ASN A 148 -12.89 -14.48 7.30
CA ASN A 148 -12.16 -13.45 8.03
C ASN A 148 -11.25 -12.63 7.11
N SER A 149 -10.57 -13.28 6.17
CA SER A 149 -9.76 -12.60 5.14
C SER A 149 -10.61 -11.68 4.28
N LEU A 150 -11.78 -12.12 3.84
CA LEU A 150 -12.73 -11.30 3.08
C LEU A 150 -13.23 -10.09 3.91
N ASN A 151 -13.60 -10.31 5.17
CA ASN A 151 -14.02 -9.22 6.05
C ASN A 151 -12.90 -8.19 6.27
N LEU A 152 -11.65 -8.65 6.38
CA LEU A 152 -10.48 -7.78 6.48
C LEU A 152 -10.31 -6.93 5.21
N LEU A 153 -10.39 -7.52 4.01
CA LEU A 153 -10.31 -6.80 2.74
C LEU A 153 -11.45 -5.77 2.59
N LEU A 154 -12.63 -6.07 3.14
CA LEU A 154 -13.78 -5.17 3.15
C LEU A 154 -13.70 -4.10 4.27
N GLY A 155 -12.70 -4.15 5.14
CA GLY A 155 -12.50 -3.20 6.25
C GLY A 155 -13.60 -3.26 7.31
N ARG A 156 -14.21 -4.44 7.53
CA ARG A 156 -15.31 -4.62 8.50
C ARG A 156 -14.98 -5.70 9.52
N PHE A 157 -15.70 -5.69 10.63
CA PHE A 157 -15.61 -6.76 11.64
C PHE A 157 -16.07 -8.10 11.07
N PRO A 158 -15.55 -9.25 11.59
CA PRO A 158 -15.95 -10.58 11.17
C PRO A 158 -17.47 -10.77 11.24
N THR A 159 -18.09 -10.96 10.10
CA THR A 159 -19.52 -11.24 9.93
C THR A 159 -19.70 -12.33 8.88
N PRO A 160 -20.73 -13.18 9.01
CA PRO A 160 -21.04 -14.17 7.98
C PRO A 160 -21.24 -13.50 6.62
N ILE A 161 -20.71 -14.14 5.57
CA ILE A 161 -20.82 -13.65 4.19
C ILE A 161 -21.90 -14.43 3.48
N GLU A 162 -22.89 -13.75 2.89
CA GLU A 162 -23.89 -14.39 2.05
C GLU A 162 -23.27 -14.92 0.77
N ARG A 163 -23.63 -16.14 0.40
CA ARG A 163 -23.07 -16.87 -0.74
C ARG A 163 -24.15 -17.32 -1.69
N ASN A 164 -23.91 -17.11 -2.96
CA ASN A 164 -24.72 -17.72 -4.00
C ASN A 164 -24.20 -19.14 -4.27
N LYS A 165 -24.95 -20.16 -3.87
CA LYS A 165 -24.58 -21.57 -4.03
C LYS A 165 -24.47 -21.99 -5.50
N ASP A 166 -25.15 -21.30 -6.39
CA ASP A 166 -25.17 -21.59 -7.83
C ASP A 166 -24.08 -20.82 -8.61
N ALA A 167 -23.27 -19.99 -7.95
CA ALA A 167 -22.29 -19.12 -8.60
C ALA A 167 -21.26 -19.91 -9.45
N ILE A 168 -20.95 -21.16 -9.08
CA ILE A 168 -20.01 -22.00 -9.84
C ILE A 168 -20.66 -22.63 -11.07
N ASN A 169 -21.96 -22.92 -11.03
CA ASN A 169 -22.63 -23.69 -12.09
C ASN A 169 -22.95 -22.85 -13.35
N HIS A 170 -22.88 -21.50 -13.24
CA HIS A 170 -23.29 -20.60 -14.31
C HIS A 170 -22.16 -19.84 -15.01
N GLN A 171 -20.90 -20.13 -14.69
CA GLN A 171 -19.79 -19.47 -15.37
C GLN A 171 -19.36 -20.20 -16.64
N SER A 172 -20.10 -19.98 -17.73
CA SER A 172 -19.45 -20.01 -19.03
C SER A 172 -18.55 -18.75 -19.09
N LEU A 173 -17.25 -18.92 -18.90
CA LEU A 173 -16.29 -17.84 -19.13
C LEU A 173 -16.53 -17.35 -20.57
N PRO A 174 -16.86 -16.06 -20.78
CA PRO A 174 -16.96 -15.55 -22.13
C PRO A 174 -15.62 -15.77 -22.80
N THR A 175 -15.63 -16.44 -23.93
CA THR A 175 -14.43 -16.62 -24.75
C THR A 175 -13.94 -15.23 -25.12
N LEU A 176 -12.90 -14.75 -24.47
CA LEU A 176 -12.30 -13.45 -24.76
C LEU A 176 -11.74 -13.50 -26.19
N GLN A 177 -12.59 -13.13 -27.14
CA GLN A 177 -12.13 -12.83 -28.50
C GLN A 177 -11.26 -11.56 -28.41
N ALA A 178 -9.97 -11.73 -28.63
CA ALA A 178 -8.94 -10.69 -28.72
C ALA A 178 -9.20 -9.40 -27.91
N ILE A 179 -8.43 -9.17 -26.86
CA ILE A 179 -8.44 -7.91 -26.13
C ILE A 179 -7.99 -6.79 -27.09
N PRO A 180 -8.82 -5.78 -27.40
CA PRO A 180 -8.40 -4.68 -28.26
C PRO A 180 -7.15 -3.99 -27.67
N ALA A 181 -6.12 -3.75 -28.49
CA ALA A 181 -4.90 -3.06 -28.05
C ALA A 181 -5.18 -1.71 -27.36
N ARG A 182 -6.31 -1.07 -27.71
CA ARG A 182 -6.76 0.18 -27.07
C ARG A 182 -7.02 0.03 -25.57
N LEU A 183 -7.41 -1.16 -25.08
CA LEU A 183 -7.61 -1.39 -23.64
C LEU A 183 -6.29 -1.42 -22.88
N LEU A 184 -5.17 -1.77 -23.53
CA LEU A 184 -3.86 -1.69 -22.91
C LEU A 184 -3.49 -0.26 -22.54
N LEU A 185 -3.88 0.71 -23.38
CA LEU A 185 -3.62 2.14 -23.11
C LEU A 185 -4.45 2.72 -21.95
N GLN A 186 -5.45 2.01 -21.48
CA GLN A 186 -6.28 2.40 -20.33
C GLN A 186 -5.87 1.71 -19.04
N ARG A 187 -4.87 0.84 -19.07
CA ARG A 187 -4.36 0.16 -17.89
C ARG A 187 -3.62 1.13 -16.97
N PRO A 188 -3.99 1.20 -15.68
CA PRO A 188 -3.37 2.15 -14.75
C PRO A 188 -1.87 1.92 -14.54
N ASP A 189 -1.40 0.67 -14.65
CA ASP A 189 0.02 0.32 -14.53
C ASP A 189 0.85 0.86 -15.70
N ILE A 190 0.30 0.83 -16.92
CA ILE A 190 0.93 1.40 -18.11
C ILE A 190 0.92 2.94 -18.02
N LEU A 191 -0.22 3.54 -17.66
CA LEU A 191 -0.32 5.00 -17.48
C LEU A 191 0.64 5.50 -16.40
N ARG A 192 0.77 4.78 -15.29
CA ARG A 192 1.76 5.09 -14.26
C ARG A 192 3.18 5.09 -14.82
N ALA A 193 3.55 4.05 -15.56
CA ALA A 193 4.90 3.94 -16.16
C ALA A 193 5.15 5.06 -17.20
N GLU A 194 4.14 5.47 -17.96
CA GLU A 194 4.23 6.60 -18.88
C GLU A 194 4.47 7.92 -18.14
N HIS A 195 3.75 8.19 -17.05
CA HIS A 195 3.99 9.38 -16.23
C HIS A 195 5.38 9.38 -15.58
N GLU A 196 5.85 8.22 -15.08
CA GLU A 196 7.21 8.09 -14.55
C GLU A 196 8.28 8.35 -15.63
N LEU A 197 8.07 7.85 -16.85
CA LEU A 197 8.94 8.14 -17.99
C LEU A 197 8.95 9.63 -18.35
N GLN A 198 7.78 10.28 -18.37
CA GLN A 198 7.71 11.72 -18.64
C GLN A 198 8.39 12.54 -17.55
N ALA A 199 8.21 12.15 -16.27
CA ALA A 199 8.91 12.78 -15.16
C ALA A 199 10.43 12.68 -15.33
N ALA A 200 10.96 11.50 -15.67
CA ALA A 200 12.39 11.30 -15.92
C ALA A 200 12.90 12.14 -17.09
N LYS A 201 12.13 12.30 -18.17
CA LYS A 201 12.49 13.19 -19.28
C LYS A 201 12.60 14.66 -18.84
N TRP A 202 11.66 15.13 -18.01
CA TRP A 202 11.71 16.48 -17.46
C TRP A 202 12.88 16.67 -16.50
N ASP A 203 13.27 15.64 -15.72
CA ASP A 203 14.46 15.68 -14.87
C ASP A 203 15.74 15.83 -15.70
N VAL A 204 15.86 15.09 -16.80
CA VAL A 204 17.00 15.23 -17.72
C VAL A 204 17.08 16.65 -18.28
N GLU A 205 15.92 17.24 -18.66
CA GLU A 205 15.88 18.62 -19.12
C GLU A 205 16.25 19.62 -18.01
N ALA A 206 15.79 19.41 -16.79
CA ALA A 206 16.17 20.23 -15.64
C ALA A 206 17.68 20.14 -15.36
N ALA A 207 18.24 18.92 -15.40
CA ALA A 207 19.67 18.69 -15.20
C ALA A 207 20.53 19.35 -16.29
N ARG A 208 20.14 19.25 -17.56
CA ARG A 208 20.83 19.94 -18.66
C ARG A 208 20.85 21.45 -18.46
N ARG A 209 19.75 22.03 -18.00
CA ARG A 209 19.61 23.47 -17.75
C ARG A 209 20.38 23.93 -16.51
N ALA A 210 20.64 23.04 -15.57
CA ALA A 210 21.46 23.32 -14.37
C ALA A 210 22.93 23.67 -14.71
N PHE A 211 23.43 23.29 -15.87
CA PHE A 211 24.76 23.72 -16.36
C PHE A 211 24.80 25.16 -16.88
N LEU A 212 23.65 25.83 -17.02
CA LEU A 212 23.57 27.21 -17.47
C LEU A 212 23.70 28.18 -16.30
N PRO A 213 24.24 29.41 -16.52
CA PRO A 213 24.40 30.38 -15.43
C PRO A 213 23.07 30.73 -14.77
N SER A 214 23.01 30.74 -13.43
CA SER A 214 21.84 31.20 -12.66
C SER A 214 21.93 32.71 -12.41
N LEU A 215 20.79 33.40 -12.45
CA LEU A 215 20.68 34.81 -12.06
C LEU A 215 19.88 34.89 -10.76
N ASN A 216 20.58 35.34 -9.71
CA ASN A 216 19.98 35.62 -8.42
C ASN A 216 20.07 37.11 -8.11
N LEU A 217 18.94 37.70 -7.78
CA LEU A 217 18.86 39.08 -7.29
C LEU A 217 18.66 39.02 -5.76
N SER A 218 19.56 39.67 -5.03
CA SER A 218 19.41 39.83 -3.58
C SER A 218 19.34 41.31 -3.23
N ALA A 219 18.39 41.68 -2.39
CA ALA A 219 18.26 43.02 -1.83
C ALA A 219 18.16 42.90 -0.33
N THR A 220 19.00 43.65 0.41
CA THR A 220 18.97 43.69 1.86
C THR A 220 18.69 45.12 2.29
N LEU A 221 17.66 45.30 3.11
CA LEU A 221 17.34 46.58 3.79
C LEU A 221 17.55 46.32 5.28
N GLY A 222 18.51 47.04 5.86
CA GLY A 222 18.81 47.01 7.29
C GLY A 222 18.84 48.41 7.83
N LEU A 223 18.52 48.57 9.13
CA LEU A 223 18.77 49.76 9.93
C LEU A 223 19.94 49.43 10.85
N ASP A 224 21.04 50.15 10.71
CA ASP A 224 22.22 50.10 11.61
C ASP A 224 22.01 50.99 12.83
#